data_5fe841612174854ae1a443fe6c80b5b5
#
_entry.id   5fe841612174854ae1a443fe6c80b5b5
#
_cell.length_a   1.000
_cell.length_b   1.000
_cell.length_c   1.000
_cell.angle_alpha   90.00
_cell.angle_beta   90.00
_cell.angle_gamma   90.00
#
_symmetry.space_group_name_H-M   'P 1'
#
loop_
_entity.id
_entity.type
_entity.pdbx_description
1 polymer ?
#
loop_
_entity_poly.entity_id
_entity_poly.type
_entity_poly.pdbx_seq_one_letter_code
_entity_poly.pdbx_strand_id
1 'polypeptide(L)'
;MPQYNRAELGRMGTESGFVRDTFEKVLRLKEILKFLNEDKFLREHLVLKGGTAINLTVFNLPRLSVDIDMDYTPNDTREGMLECRAKITDIIKEYMESEGYQLSEASRFSHSLDAFHYNYQNAGGNRDMIKIELNYSLRAHIFEPVYRSILPETFDDRMKIRMVDPMEIFAAKGNALITRAAARDLYDWCNMLSEGLFEEQRDLFRKCFLFYMTISADTLNKSFDTSAIDTLDFNKIRRDLFPVG
;
A
#
# COMPACT_ATOMS: atom_id res chain seq x y z
N MET A 1 -15.99 0.29 16.21
CA MET A 1 -14.76 -0.54 16.03
C MET A 1 -15.17 -2.00 15.90
N PRO A 2 -14.74 -2.72 14.85
CA PRO A 2 -14.99 -4.15 14.75
C PRO A 2 -14.43 -4.88 15.98
N GLN A 3 -15.28 -5.61 16.68
CA GLN A 3 -14.85 -6.44 17.79
C GLN A 3 -14.51 -7.84 17.23
N TYR A 4 -13.22 -8.15 17.22
CA TYR A 4 -12.74 -9.46 16.81
C TYR A 4 -12.58 -10.39 18.01
N ASN A 5 -13.07 -11.63 17.88
CA ASN A 5 -12.85 -12.65 18.89
C ASN A 5 -11.41 -13.16 18.81
N ARG A 6 -10.68 -13.07 19.94
CA ARG A 6 -9.26 -13.47 20.04
C ARG A 6 -9.01 -14.91 19.60
N ALA A 7 -9.88 -15.85 20.01
CA ALA A 7 -9.72 -17.28 19.68
C ALA A 7 -9.99 -17.54 18.19
N GLU A 8 -10.99 -16.88 17.62
CA GLU A 8 -11.32 -16.96 16.21
C GLU A 8 -10.20 -16.40 15.32
N LEU A 9 -9.68 -15.19 15.65
CA LEU A 9 -8.53 -14.63 14.97
C LEU A 9 -7.30 -15.53 15.05
N GLY A 10 -7.06 -16.18 16.21
CA GLY A 10 -5.95 -17.11 16.36
C GLY A 10 -6.07 -18.31 15.43
N ARG A 11 -7.27 -18.89 15.29
CA ARG A 11 -7.54 -19.98 14.35
C ARG A 11 -7.37 -19.55 12.91
N MET A 12 -8.02 -18.46 12.49
CA MET A 12 -7.94 -17.94 11.13
C MET A 12 -6.50 -17.54 10.74
N GLY A 13 -5.75 -16.91 11.66
CA GLY A 13 -4.35 -16.59 11.43
C GLY A 13 -3.51 -17.84 11.21
N THR A 14 -3.69 -18.88 12.04
CA THR A 14 -2.97 -20.15 11.88
C THR A 14 -3.31 -20.84 10.57
N GLU A 15 -4.59 -20.89 10.18
CA GLU A 15 -5.06 -21.48 8.92
C GLU A 15 -4.47 -20.74 7.70
N SER A 16 -4.26 -19.43 7.83
CA SER A 16 -3.68 -18.57 6.78
C SER A 16 -2.16 -18.48 6.84
N GLY A 17 -1.50 -19.11 7.82
CA GLY A 17 -0.04 -19.05 8.00
C GLY A 17 0.49 -17.75 8.61
N PHE A 18 -0.37 -16.97 9.24
CA PHE A 18 0.00 -15.65 9.78
C PHE A 18 -0.13 -15.54 11.29
N VAL A 19 0.65 -14.65 11.87
CA VAL A 19 0.52 -14.26 13.29
C VAL A 19 -0.82 -13.56 13.51
N ARG A 20 -1.55 -13.94 14.56
CA ARG A 20 -2.87 -13.40 14.89
C ARG A 20 -2.97 -11.88 14.82
N ASP A 21 -2.04 -11.17 15.46
CA ASP A 21 -2.12 -9.70 15.56
C ASP A 21 -1.91 -9.03 14.20
N THR A 22 -1.04 -9.59 13.37
CA THR A 22 -0.84 -9.13 11.98
C THR A 22 -2.07 -9.44 11.12
N PHE A 23 -2.68 -10.60 11.28
CA PHE A 23 -3.90 -10.98 10.58
C PHE A 23 -5.07 -10.05 10.97
N GLU A 24 -5.24 -9.75 12.27
CA GLU A 24 -6.22 -8.75 12.72
C GLU A 24 -6.00 -7.40 12.04
N LYS A 25 -4.75 -6.96 11.96
CA LYS A 25 -4.41 -5.69 11.29
C LYS A 25 -4.87 -5.69 9.83
N VAL A 26 -4.68 -6.79 9.09
CA VAL A 26 -5.14 -6.91 7.69
C VAL A 26 -6.66 -6.85 7.59
N LEU A 27 -7.40 -7.48 8.51
CA LEU A 27 -8.86 -7.37 8.53
C LEU A 27 -9.32 -5.92 8.78
N ARG A 28 -8.66 -5.20 9.68
CA ARG A 28 -8.93 -3.78 9.92
C ARG A 28 -8.63 -2.91 8.70
N LEU A 29 -7.51 -3.18 8.03
CA LEU A 29 -7.17 -2.51 6.77
C LEU A 29 -8.22 -2.74 5.70
N LYS A 30 -8.76 -3.96 5.60
CA LYS A 30 -9.87 -4.27 4.68
C LYS A 30 -11.09 -3.39 4.93
N GLU A 31 -11.53 -3.26 6.19
CA GLU A 31 -12.69 -2.42 6.53
C GLU A 31 -12.43 -0.93 6.19
N ILE A 32 -11.22 -0.44 6.45
CA ILE A 32 -10.84 0.93 6.09
C ILE A 32 -10.81 1.10 4.57
N LEU A 33 -10.22 0.15 3.84
CA LEU A 33 -10.20 0.17 2.37
C LEU A 33 -11.61 0.12 1.78
N LYS A 34 -12.51 -0.66 2.40
CA LYS A 34 -13.93 -0.70 2.01
C LYS A 34 -14.55 0.68 2.14
N PHE A 35 -14.41 1.33 3.28
CA PHE A 35 -14.89 2.69 3.50
C PHE A 35 -14.32 3.67 2.46
N LEU A 36 -12.99 3.68 2.26
CA LEU A 36 -12.32 4.57 1.31
C LEU A 36 -12.81 4.38 -0.13
N ASN A 37 -13.21 3.15 -0.49
CA ASN A 37 -13.69 2.84 -1.83
C ASN A 37 -15.21 2.99 -1.99
N GLU A 38 -16.00 2.92 -0.92
CA GLU A 38 -17.46 3.12 -0.94
C GLU A 38 -17.82 4.62 -0.89
N ASP A 39 -17.04 5.43 -0.17
CA ASP A 39 -17.24 6.88 -0.20
C ASP A 39 -16.95 7.42 -1.61
N LYS A 40 -17.96 8.05 -2.21
CA LYS A 40 -17.87 8.54 -3.59
C LYS A 40 -16.78 9.58 -3.75
N PHE A 41 -16.65 10.51 -2.81
CA PHE A 41 -15.68 11.58 -2.91
C PHE A 41 -14.24 11.03 -2.77
N LEU A 42 -13.99 10.17 -1.77
CA LEU A 42 -12.67 9.55 -1.60
C LEU A 42 -12.29 8.69 -2.81
N ARG A 43 -13.21 7.85 -3.31
CA ARG A 43 -12.97 6.99 -4.48
C ARG A 43 -12.67 7.78 -5.76
N GLU A 44 -13.27 8.96 -5.95
CA GLU A 44 -13.01 9.81 -7.12
C GLU A 44 -11.65 10.51 -7.04
N HIS A 45 -11.13 10.74 -5.84
CA HIS A 45 -9.91 11.54 -5.63
C HIS A 45 -8.67 10.70 -5.27
N LEU A 46 -8.85 9.49 -4.74
CA LEU A 46 -7.76 8.64 -4.25
C LEU A 46 -7.69 7.31 -5.00
N VAL A 47 -6.46 6.81 -5.18
CA VAL A 47 -6.20 5.46 -5.71
C VAL A 47 -5.22 4.72 -4.80
N LEU A 48 -5.52 3.45 -4.53
CA LEU A 48 -4.64 2.59 -3.74
C LEU A 48 -3.38 2.25 -4.55
N LYS A 49 -2.23 2.25 -3.88
CA LYS A 49 -0.94 1.84 -4.45
C LYS A 49 -0.15 0.98 -3.47
N GLY A 50 1.10 0.75 -3.79
CA GLY A 50 2.07 0.13 -2.87
C GLY A 50 1.90 -1.36 -2.68
N GLY A 51 2.47 -1.84 -1.58
CA GLY A 51 2.48 -3.27 -1.26
C GLY A 51 1.10 -3.84 -1.02
N THR A 52 0.23 -3.12 -0.32
CA THR A 52 -1.13 -3.54 -0.01
C THR A 52 -1.96 -3.76 -1.28
N ALA A 53 -1.83 -2.86 -2.27
CA ALA A 53 -2.53 -3.01 -3.54
C ALA A 53 -2.18 -4.34 -4.23
N ILE A 54 -0.90 -4.63 -4.44
CA ILE A 54 -0.47 -5.84 -5.17
C ILE A 54 -0.68 -7.12 -4.37
N ASN A 55 -0.49 -7.10 -3.05
CA ASN A 55 -0.66 -8.28 -2.22
C ASN A 55 -2.13 -8.70 -2.08
N LEU A 56 -3.07 -7.74 -2.13
CA LEU A 56 -4.49 -8.03 -2.07
C LEU A 56 -5.11 -8.36 -3.43
N THR A 57 -4.54 -7.88 -4.55
CA THR A 57 -5.24 -7.92 -5.85
C THR A 57 -4.45 -8.60 -6.97
N VAL A 58 -3.17 -8.88 -6.76
CA VAL A 58 -2.30 -9.53 -7.75
C VAL A 58 -1.78 -10.86 -7.22
N PHE A 59 -1.27 -10.91 -5.98
CA PHE A 59 -0.54 -12.06 -5.46
C PHE A 59 -1.28 -12.92 -4.43
N ASN A 60 -2.53 -12.71 -4.15
CA ASN A 60 -3.27 -13.51 -3.16
C ASN A 60 -2.54 -13.68 -1.81
N LEU A 61 -2.03 -12.59 -1.25
CA LEU A 61 -1.34 -12.54 0.05
C LEU A 61 -0.10 -13.45 0.18
N PRO A 62 0.91 -13.37 -0.68
CA PRO A 62 2.16 -14.11 -0.48
C PRO A 62 2.93 -13.59 0.74
N ARG A 63 2.69 -12.36 1.14
CA ARG A 63 3.06 -11.72 2.41
C ARG A 63 2.00 -10.71 2.84
N LEU A 64 1.95 -10.38 4.12
CA LEU A 64 1.08 -9.31 4.58
C LEU A 64 1.73 -7.93 4.34
N SER A 65 0.92 -7.00 3.82
CA SER A 65 1.21 -5.58 3.80
C SER A 65 0.21 -4.88 4.69
N VAL A 66 0.68 -4.05 5.59
CA VAL A 66 -0.11 -3.53 6.72
C VAL A 66 -0.22 -2.00 6.72
N ASP A 67 0.17 -1.35 5.62
CA ASP A 67 0.04 0.09 5.42
C ASP A 67 -0.94 0.36 4.27
N ILE A 68 -1.68 1.46 4.33
CA ILE A 68 -2.52 1.95 3.24
C ILE A 68 -1.79 3.12 2.60
N ASP A 69 -1.31 2.92 1.37
CA ASP A 69 -0.65 3.95 0.57
C ASP A 69 -1.58 4.36 -0.58
N MET A 70 -1.87 5.66 -0.70
CA MET A 70 -2.74 6.19 -1.74
C MET A 70 -2.13 7.40 -2.43
N ASP A 71 -2.43 7.56 -3.71
CA ASP A 71 -2.14 8.77 -4.46
C ASP A 71 -3.42 9.58 -4.71
N TYR A 72 -3.30 10.90 -4.60
CA TYR A 72 -4.31 11.84 -5.08
C TYR A 72 -4.19 11.96 -6.61
N THR A 73 -5.29 11.74 -7.34
CA THR A 73 -5.24 11.60 -8.80
C THR A 73 -5.79 12.75 -9.61
N PRO A 74 -6.66 13.65 -9.09
CA PRO A 74 -7.17 14.75 -9.90
C PRO A 74 -6.06 15.67 -10.39
N ASN A 75 -6.17 16.11 -11.65
CA ASN A 75 -5.26 17.11 -12.23
C ASN A 75 -5.76 18.52 -11.95
N ASP A 76 -5.82 18.85 -10.66
CA ASP A 76 -6.30 20.14 -10.16
C ASP A 76 -5.23 21.21 -10.12
N THR A 77 -5.67 22.46 -9.98
CA THR A 77 -4.81 23.53 -9.50
C THR A 77 -4.32 23.23 -8.09
N ARG A 78 -3.29 23.96 -7.65
CA ARG A 78 -2.79 23.83 -6.27
C ARG A 78 -3.87 24.15 -5.24
N GLU A 79 -4.67 25.20 -5.51
CA GLU A 79 -5.76 25.65 -4.64
C GLU A 79 -6.85 24.57 -4.55
N GLY A 80 -7.32 24.04 -5.67
CA GLY A 80 -8.32 22.98 -5.73
C GLY A 80 -7.84 21.72 -5.01
N MET A 81 -6.57 21.33 -5.20
CA MET A 81 -5.97 20.20 -4.48
C MET A 81 -5.97 20.45 -2.96
N LEU A 82 -5.66 21.65 -2.48
CA LEU A 82 -5.65 21.97 -1.05
C LEU A 82 -7.06 21.91 -0.44
N GLU A 83 -8.07 22.37 -1.15
CA GLU A 83 -9.48 22.25 -0.73
C GLU A 83 -9.93 20.79 -0.66
N CYS A 84 -9.63 20.00 -1.69
CA CYS A 84 -9.91 18.56 -1.69
C CYS A 84 -9.17 17.84 -0.57
N ARG A 85 -7.90 18.17 -0.34
CA ARG A 85 -7.07 17.59 0.73
C ARG A 85 -7.68 17.83 2.12
N ALA A 86 -8.14 19.06 2.39
CA ALA A 86 -8.81 19.38 3.66
C ALA A 86 -10.04 18.49 3.85
N LYS A 87 -10.90 18.40 2.84
CA LYS A 87 -12.11 17.58 2.88
C LYS A 87 -11.80 16.08 3.01
N ILE A 88 -10.80 15.55 2.29
CA ILE A 88 -10.33 14.15 2.42
C ILE A 88 -9.90 13.89 3.87
N THR A 89 -9.12 14.81 4.44
CA THR A 89 -8.62 14.70 5.80
C THR A 89 -9.75 14.65 6.82
N ASP A 90 -10.77 15.50 6.67
CA ASP A 90 -11.91 15.56 7.59
C ASP A 90 -12.74 14.27 7.50
N ILE A 91 -13.05 13.77 6.29
CA ILE A 91 -13.80 12.52 6.08
C ILE A 91 -13.06 11.32 6.72
N ILE A 92 -11.75 11.22 6.49
CA ILE A 92 -10.96 10.11 7.05
C ILE A 92 -10.90 10.20 8.57
N LYS A 93 -10.68 11.38 9.14
CA LYS A 93 -10.65 11.56 10.59
C LYS A 93 -11.98 11.19 11.23
N GLU A 94 -13.09 11.71 10.69
CA GLU A 94 -14.44 11.42 11.20
C GLU A 94 -14.72 9.91 11.20
N TYR A 95 -14.44 9.22 10.11
CA TYR A 95 -14.59 7.77 10.04
C TYR A 95 -13.71 7.04 11.06
N MET A 96 -12.41 7.35 11.11
CA MET A 96 -11.49 6.65 11.99
C MET A 96 -11.83 6.87 13.47
N GLU A 97 -12.25 8.09 13.85
CA GLU A 97 -12.69 8.41 15.21
C GLU A 97 -14.00 7.69 15.54
N SER A 98 -14.97 7.65 14.62
CA SER A 98 -16.25 6.93 14.82
C SER A 98 -16.04 5.44 15.02
N GLU A 99 -15.02 4.86 14.37
CA GLU A 99 -14.59 3.48 14.54
C GLU A 99 -13.68 3.26 15.77
N GLY A 100 -13.43 4.30 16.57
CA GLY A 100 -12.69 4.23 17.83
C GLY A 100 -11.17 4.21 17.69
N TYR A 101 -10.64 4.55 16.52
CA TYR A 101 -9.21 4.78 16.33
C TYR A 101 -8.82 6.15 16.86
N GLN A 102 -7.60 6.28 17.36
CA GLN A 102 -7.08 7.52 17.92
C GLN A 102 -5.90 8.02 17.09
N LEU A 103 -6.00 9.24 16.56
CA LEU A 103 -4.90 9.86 15.83
C LEU A 103 -3.68 10.01 16.76
N SER A 104 -2.53 9.51 16.30
CA SER A 104 -1.27 9.56 17.03
C SER A 104 -0.52 10.87 16.77
N GLU A 105 0.20 11.38 17.76
CA GLU A 105 1.15 12.49 17.62
C GLU A 105 2.31 12.15 16.66
N ALA A 106 2.53 10.88 16.36
CA ALA A 106 3.51 10.44 15.37
C ALA A 106 3.10 10.76 13.92
N SER A 107 1.83 11.17 13.69
CA SER A 107 1.35 11.57 12.37
C SER A 107 2.16 12.74 11.81
N ARG A 108 2.39 12.74 10.50
CA ARG A 108 3.20 13.74 9.81
C ARG A 108 2.40 14.33 8.65
N PHE A 109 2.38 15.65 8.58
CA PHE A 109 1.71 16.39 7.52
C PHE A 109 2.71 17.34 6.87
N SER A 110 3.01 17.10 5.60
CA SER A 110 3.92 17.94 4.80
C SER A 110 3.17 18.52 3.60
N HIS A 111 3.83 19.32 2.79
CA HIS A 111 3.20 19.91 1.59
C HIS A 111 2.76 18.84 0.56
N SER A 112 3.40 17.68 0.53
CA SER A 112 3.19 16.63 -0.48
C SER A 112 2.69 15.29 0.08
N LEU A 113 2.67 15.12 1.40
CA LEU A 113 2.35 13.85 2.04
C LEU A 113 1.60 14.07 3.35
N ASP A 114 0.49 13.35 3.53
CA ASP A 114 -0.17 13.15 4.81
C ASP A 114 0.07 11.71 5.26
N ALA A 115 0.77 11.54 6.36
CA ALA A 115 0.99 10.25 7.00
C ALA A 115 0.23 10.21 8.33
N PHE A 116 -0.95 9.61 8.30
CA PHE A 116 -1.77 9.39 9.48
C PHE A 116 -1.33 8.11 10.18
N HIS A 117 -1.14 8.18 11.49
CA HIS A 117 -0.91 7.05 12.35
C HIS A 117 -2.07 6.94 13.35
N TYR A 118 -2.87 5.88 13.26
CA TYR A 118 -4.03 5.66 14.11
C TYR A 118 -3.80 4.52 15.08
N ASN A 119 -3.78 4.82 16.37
CA ASN A 119 -3.66 3.83 17.43
C ASN A 119 -4.99 3.12 17.67
N TYR A 120 -4.91 1.83 18.01
CA TYR A 120 -6.05 1.04 18.47
C TYR A 120 -5.57 -0.03 19.47
N GLN A 121 -6.51 -0.65 20.18
CA GLN A 121 -6.25 -1.82 21.01
C GLN A 121 -6.65 -3.08 20.23
N ASN A 122 -5.70 -4.01 20.04
CA ASN A 122 -5.98 -5.26 19.33
C ASN A 122 -6.74 -6.26 20.21
N ALA A 123 -7.23 -7.35 19.64
CA ALA A 123 -7.97 -8.40 20.36
C ALA A 123 -7.15 -9.10 21.45
N GLY A 124 -5.84 -8.95 21.43
CA GLY A 124 -4.93 -9.41 22.49
C GLY A 124 -4.79 -8.44 23.67
N GLY A 125 -5.38 -7.25 23.56
CA GLY A 125 -5.26 -6.16 24.55
C GLY A 125 -4.01 -5.30 24.36
N ASN A 126 -3.19 -5.54 23.35
CA ASN A 126 -2.00 -4.75 23.07
C ASN A 126 -2.34 -3.50 22.23
N ARG A 127 -1.57 -2.45 22.44
CA ARG A 127 -1.64 -1.27 21.56
C ARG A 127 -0.98 -1.57 20.23
N ASP A 128 -1.65 -1.27 19.15
CA ASP A 128 -1.16 -1.39 17.78
C ASP A 128 -1.56 -0.15 16.97
N MET A 129 -1.09 -0.05 15.72
CA MET A 129 -1.24 1.14 14.91
C MET A 129 -1.53 0.80 13.45
N ILE A 130 -2.42 1.57 12.83
CA ILE A 130 -2.67 1.59 11.40
C ILE A 130 -2.04 2.84 10.80
N LYS A 131 -1.39 2.69 9.67
CA LYS A 131 -0.80 3.79 8.92
C LYS A 131 -1.56 3.99 7.61
N ILE A 132 -1.94 5.24 7.33
CA ILE A 132 -2.53 5.67 6.06
C ILE A 132 -1.66 6.80 5.52
N GLU A 133 -1.11 6.62 4.32
CA GLU A 133 -0.32 7.65 3.63
C GLU A 133 -1.06 8.14 2.39
N LEU A 134 -1.25 9.45 2.29
CA LEU A 134 -1.83 10.10 1.13
C LEU A 134 -0.78 10.98 0.47
N ASN A 135 -0.40 10.64 -0.75
CA ASN A 135 0.60 11.38 -1.52
C ASN A 135 -0.06 12.34 -2.50
N TYR A 136 0.35 13.60 -2.45
CA TYR A 136 -0.15 14.68 -3.29
C TYR A 136 0.89 15.19 -4.30
N SER A 137 2.09 14.59 -4.34
CA SER A 137 3.17 15.05 -5.25
C SER A 137 3.04 14.46 -6.65
N LEU A 138 2.83 13.14 -6.74
CA LEU A 138 2.65 12.45 -8.01
C LEU A 138 1.15 12.29 -8.29
N ARG A 139 0.57 13.24 -9.02
CA ARG A 139 -0.85 13.29 -9.35
C ARG A 139 -1.18 12.76 -10.73
N ALA A 140 -0.18 12.56 -11.58
CA ALA A 140 -0.33 12.02 -12.92
C ALA A 140 0.21 10.59 -12.97
N HIS A 141 -0.59 9.69 -13.50
CA HIS A 141 -0.24 8.30 -13.76
C HIS A 141 -0.08 8.08 -15.26
N ILE A 142 0.68 7.06 -15.65
CA ILE A 142 0.86 6.68 -17.09
C ILE A 142 -0.43 6.03 -17.60
N PHE A 143 -1.06 5.23 -16.76
CA PHE A 143 -2.29 4.51 -17.07
C PHE A 143 -3.46 5.01 -16.22
N GLU A 144 -4.68 4.85 -16.76
CA GLU A 144 -5.88 5.08 -15.97
C GLU A 144 -5.96 4.09 -14.80
N PRO A 145 -6.39 4.56 -13.62
CA PRO A 145 -6.59 3.66 -12.48
C PRO A 145 -7.54 2.50 -12.81
N VAL A 146 -7.22 1.32 -12.31
CA VAL A 146 -7.98 0.11 -12.56
C VAL A 146 -8.79 -0.32 -11.32
N TYR A 147 -9.90 -1.05 -11.57
CA TYR A 147 -10.66 -1.70 -10.50
C TYR A 147 -10.29 -3.19 -10.44
N ARG A 148 -9.76 -3.64 -9.31
CA ARG A 148 -9.39 -5.03 -9.07
C ARG A 148 -10.15 -5.61 -7.89
N SER A 149 -10.59 -6.87 -8.02
CA SER A 149 -11.16 -7.62 -6.89
C SER A 149 -10.08 -8.01 -5.90
N ILE A 150 -10.44 -8.04 -4.62
CA ILE A 150 -9.60 -8.65 -3.59
C ILE A 150 -9.59 -10.16 -3.82
N LEU A 151 -8.39 -10.75 -3.91
CA LEU A 151 -8.19 -12.17 -4.22
C LEU A 151 -8.39 -13.10 -3.02
N PRO A 152 -7.93 -12.76 -1.77
CA PRO A 152 -8.00 -13.69 -0.67
C PRO A 152 -9.45 -14.06 -0.31
N GLU A 153 -9.79 -15.34 -0.44
CA GLU A 153 -11.10 -15.90 -0.06
C GLU A 153 -11.45 -15.64 1.41
N THR A 154 -10.42 -15.53 2.27
CA THR A 154 -10.56 -15.20 3.69
C THR A 154 -11.31 -13.90 3.94
N PHE A 155 -11.40 -13.03 2.94
CA PHE A 155 -12.10 -11.75 3.06
C PHE A 155 -13.56 -11.81 2.60
N ASP A 156 -14.04 -12.96 2.11
CA ASP A 156 -15.42 -13.24 1.70
C ASP A 156 -16.17 -12.02 1.12
N ASP A 157 -15.48 -11.29 0.22
CA ASP A 157 -16.00 -10.03 -0.27
C ASP A 157 -15.66 -9.87 -1.75
N ARG A 158 -16.69 -9.61 -2.54
CA ARG A 158 -16.54 -9.26 -3.96
C ARG A 158 -16.15 -7.79 -4.17
N MET A 159 -15.58 -7.17 -3.15
CA MET A 159 -15.17 -5.77 -3.21
C MET A 159 -14.12 -5.56 -4.29
N LYS A 160 -14.36 -4.56 -5.13
CA LYS A 160 -13.36 -4.06 -6.08
C LYS A 160 -12.74 -2.79 -5.51
N ILE A 161 -11.42 -2.71 -5.57
CA ILE A 161 -10.66 -1.53 -5.14
C ILE A 161 -10.17 -0.78 -6.37
N ARG A 162 -10.34 0.54 -6.35
CA ARG A 162 -9.72 1.43 -7.32
C ARG A 162 -8.26 1.62 -6.97
N MET A 163 -7.36 1.28 -7.87
CA MET A 163 -5.93 1.27 -7.63
C MET A 163 -5.12 1.72 -8.84
N VAL A 164 -3.89 2.09 -8.60
CA VAL A 164 -2.90 2.34 -9.64
C VAL A 164 -2.70 1.05 -10.45
N ASP A 165 -2.50 1.18 -11.76
CA ASP A 165 -2.23 0.01 -12.61
C ASP A 165 -1.04 -0.81 -12.06
N PRO A 166 -1.15 -2.13 -11.97
CA PRO A 166 -0.08 -2.99 -11.45
C PRO A 166 1.28 -2.76 -12.13
N MET A 167 1.28 -2.48 -13.44
CA MET A 167 2.53 -2.21 -14.17
C MET A 167 3.24 -0.97 -13.61
N GLU A 168 2.51 0.08 -13.28
CA GLU A 168 3.08 1.29 -12.64
C GLU A 168 3.57 1.00 -11.23
N ILE A 169 2.81 0.24 -10.44
CA ILE A 169 3.22 -0.12 -9.08
C ILE A 169 4.54 -0.88 -9.10
N PHE A 170 4.69 -1.88 -9.99
CA PHE A 170 5.93 -2.64 -10.11
C PHE A 170 7.09 -1.82 -10.66
N ALA A 171 6.83 -0.91 -11.61
CA ALA A 171 7.82 0.01 -12.11
C ALA A 171 8.35 0.94 -11.00
N ALA A 172 7.44 1.52 -10.20
CA ALA A 172 7.81 2.35 -9.06
C ALA A 172 8.57 1.55 -7.97
N LYS A 173 8.17 0.29 -7.71
CA LYS A 173 8.88 -0.61 -6.79
C LYS A 173 10.28 -0.98 -7.28
N GLY A 174 10.46 -1.18 -8.58
CA GLY A 174 11.77 -1.41 -9.17
C GLY A 174 12.71 -0.23 -8.97
N ASN A 175 12.21 0.98 -9.19
CA ASN A 175 12.96 2.19 -8.87
C ASN A 175 13.32 2.26 -7.37
N ALA A 176 12.35 2.00 -6.49
CA ALA A 176 12.58 1.96 -5.05
C ALA A 176 13.60 0.88 -4.64
N LEU A 177 13.57 -0.30 -5.28
CA LEU A 177 14.52 -1.38 -5.04
C LEU A 177 15.95 -0.97 -5.38
N ILE A 178 16.17 -0.34 -6.52
CA ILE A 178 17.49 0.15 -6.92
C ILE A 178 17.98 1.28 -6.00
N THR A 179 17.06 2.14 -5.53
CA THR A 179 17.44 3.35 -4.78
C THR A 179 17.68 3.06 -3.30
N ARG A 180 16.86 2.21 -2.67
CA ARG A 180 16.90 1.99 -1.20
C ARG A 180 17.15 0.55 -0.78
N ALA A 181 17.13 -0.41 -1.72
CA ALA A 181 17.36 -1.84 -1.48
C ALA A 181 16.53 -2.39 -0.29
N ALA A 182 15.20 -2.23 -0.34
CA ALA A 182 14.32 -2.79 0.68
C ALA A 182 13.97 -4.25 0.36
N ALA A 183 14.08 -5.14 1.35
CA ALA A 183 13.80 -6.58 1.18
C ALA A 183 12.38 -6.85 0.68
N ARG A 184 11.40 -6.06 1.10
CA ARG A 184 10.00 -6.17 0.64
C ARG A 184 9.84 -5.86 -0.85
N ASP A 185 10.58 -4.87 -1.36
CA ASP A 185 10.53 -4.53 -2.78
C ASP A 185 11.22 -5.60 -3.62
N LEU A 186 12.33 -6.19 -3.13
CA LEU A 186 12.98 -7.34 -3.76
C LEU A 186 12.05 -8.55 -3.82
N TYR A 187 11.37 -8.87 -2.72
CA TYR A 187 10.42 -9.98 -2.65
C TYR A 187 9.27 -9.82 -3.65
N ASP A 188 8.66 -8.64 -3.71
CA ASP A 188 7.57 -8.35 -4.63
C ASP A 188 8.04 -8.45 -6.10
N TRP A 189 9.27 -8.02 -6.40
CA TRP A 189 9.86 -8.15 -7.73
C TRP A 189 10.18 -9.60 -8.11
N CYS A 190 10.71 -10.39 -7.17
CA CYS A 190 10.93 -11.82 -7.39
C CYS A 190 9.62 -12.55 -7.72
N ASN A 191 8.54 -12.26 -6.99
CA ASN A 191 7.22 -12.82 -7.28
C ASN A 191 6.70 -12.39 -8.66
N MET A 192 6.82 -11.11 -9.01
CA MET A 192 6.45 -10.61 -10.33
C MET A 192 7.15 -11.40 -11.45
N LEU A 193 8.46 -11.62 -11.31
CA LEU A 193 9.25 -12.34 -12.31
C LEU A 193 8.90 -13.83 -12.34
N SER A 194 8.71 -14.47 -11.19
CA SER A 194 8.39 -15.90 -11.10
C SER A 194 6.99 -16.23 -11.66
N GLU A 195 6.06 -15.29 -11.58
CA GLU A 195 4.72 -15.43 -12.17
C GLU A 195 4.64 -14.97 -13.63
N GLY A 196 5.78 -14.52 -14.20
CA GLY A 196 5.84 -14.09 -15.60
C GLY A 196 5.00 -12.84 -15.91
N LEU A 197 4.74 -11.99 -14.89
CA LEU A 197 3.94 -10.79 -15.11
C LEU A 197 4.62 -9.86 -16.12
N PHE A 198 3.82 -9.33 -17.05
CA PHE A 198 4.25 -8.38 -18.10
C PHE A 198 5.25 -8.94 -19.14
N GLU A 199 5.46 -10.25 -19.25
CA GLU A 199 6.35 -10.84 -20.25
C GLU A 199 5.96 -10.47 -21.69
N GLU A 200 4.67 -10.51 -21.99
CA GLU A 200 4.14 -10.12 -23.30
C GLU A 200 4.17 -8.59 -23.54
N GLN A 201 4.27 -7.80 -22.46
CA GLN A 201 4.29 -6.33 -22.49
C GLN A 201 5.66 -5.77 -22.03
N ARG A 202 6.72 -6.53 -22.19
CA ARG A 202 8.06 -6.19 -21.66
C ARG A 202 8.56 -4.82 -22.10
N ASP A 203 8.34 -4.43 -23.34
CA ASP A 203 8.78 -3.11 -23.83
C ASP A 203 7.98 -1.97 -23.21
N LEU A 204 6.69 -2.17 -22.96
CA LEU A 204 5.85 -1.20 -22.28
C LEU A 204 6.26 -1.07 -20.80
N PHE A 205 6.50 -2.20 -20.14
CA PHE A 205 7.00 -2.22 -18.75
C PHE A 205 8.36 -1.50 -18.62
N ARG A 206 9.29 -1.72 -19.55
CA ARG A 206 10.58 -1.01 -19.58
C ARG A 206 10.41 0.49 -19.71
N LYS A 207 9.50 0.96 -20.56
CA LYS A 207 9.20 2.41 -20.71
C LYS A 207 8.61 2.98 -19.42
N CYS A 208 7.67 2.27 -18.81
CA CYS A 208 7.08 2.64 -17.53
C CYS A 208 8.14 2.72 -16.43
N PHE A 209 9.01 1.72 -16.33
CA PHE A 209 10.11 1.70 -15.38
C PHE A 209 11.08 2.88 -15.59
N LEU A 210 11.48 3.17 -16.82
CA LEU A 210 12.33 4.31 -17.15
C LEU A 210 11.68 5.65 -16.77
N PHE A 211 10.37 5.77 -16.96
CA PHE A 211 9.64 6.96 -16.52
C PHE A 211 9.77 7.16 -15.00
N TYR A 212 9.50 6.11 -14.21
CA TYR A 212 9.62 6.20 -12.75
C TYR A 212 11.04 6.45 -12.27
N MET A 213 12.05 5.91 -12.95
CA MET A 213 13.45 6.22 -12.70
C MET A 213 13.76 7.71 -12.95
N THR A 214 13.21 8.26 -14.05
CA THR A 214 13.47 9.64 -14.47
C THR A 214 12.85 10.67 -13.52
N ILE A 215 11.59 10.47 -13.13
CA ILE A 215 10.89 11.44 -12.25
C ILE A 215 11.38 11.41 -10.80
N SER A 216 12.08 10.35 -10.41
CA SER A 216 12.63 10.19 -9.05
C SER A 216 14.08 10.62 -8.93
N ALA A 217 14.76 10.90 -10.05
CA ALA A 217 16.18 11.21 -10.08
C ALA A 217 16.43 12.72 -10.12
N ASP A 218 17.31 13.22 -9.27
CA ASP A 218 17.82 14.60 -9.36
C ASP A 218 18.65 14.79 -10.64
N THR A 219 19.28 13.71 -11.12
CA THR A 219 20.07 13.66 -12.36
C THR A 219 19.83 12.35 -13.08
N LEU A 220 19.69 12.41 -14.41
CA LEU A 220 19.58 11.19 -15.23
C LEU A 220 20.91 10.42 -15.21
N ASN A 221 20.93 9.28 -14.57
CA ASN A 221 22.05 8.37 -14.60
C ASN A 221 22.18 7.69 -15.97
N LYS A 222 23.39 7.65 -16.52
CA LYS A 222 23.67 6.98 -17.80
C LYS A 222 23.72 5.46 -17.68
N SER A 223 23.82 4.95 -16.46
CA SER A 223 23.84 3.51 -16.17
C SER A 223 23.03 3.22 -14.91
N PHE A 224 22.35 2.07 -14.89
CA PHE A 224 21.67 1.59 -13.69
C PHE A 224 22.69 0.90 -12.78
N ASP A 225 22.81 1.39 -11.55
CA ASP A 225 23.61 0.76 -10.52
C ASP A 225 22.69 -0.12 -9.64
N THR A 226 22.94 -1.40 -9.64
CA THR A 226 22.21 -2.39 -8.83
C THR A 226 22.97 -2.81 -7.58
N SER A 227 24.15 -2.25 -7.33
CA SER A 227 25.02 -2.62 -6.20
C SER A 227 24.34 -2.48 -4.82
N ALA A 228 23.38 -1.58 -4.70
CA ALA A 228 22.59 -1.44 -3.48
C ALA A 228 21.81 -2.74 -3.14
N ILE A 229 21.39 -3.52 -4.16
CA ILE A 229 20.66 -4.78 -3.97
C ILE A 229 21.58 -5.84 -3.33
N ASP A 230 22.87 -5.85 -3.70
CA ASP A 230 23.86 -6.79 -3.16
C ASP A 230 24.12 -6.57 -1.66
N THR A 231 23.69 -5.43 -1.11
CA THR A 231 23.74 -5.15 0.35
C THR A 231 22.64 -5.88 1.14
N LEU A 232 21.67 -6.50 0.47
CA LEU A 232 20.60 -7.27 1.08
C LEU A 232 21.12 -8.66 1.46
N ASP A 233 21.68 -8.81 2.65
CA ASP A 233 22.05 -10.08 3.21
C ASP A 233 20.84 -10.88 3.74
N PHE A 234 21.03 -12.17 3.99
CA PHE A 234 19.99 -13.06 4.50
C PHE A 234 19.39 -12.58 5.84
N ASN A 235 20.19 -12.01 6.73
CA ASN A 235 19.71 -11.56 8.04
C ASN A 235 18.79 -10.33 7.88
N LYS A 236 19.13 -9.41 6.98
CA LYS A 236 18.30 -8.24 6.65
C LYS A 236 16.98 -8.68 6.02
N ILE A 237 17.04 -9.60 5.04
CA ILE A 237 15.85 -10.17 4.39
C ILE A 237 14.96 -10.86 5.43
N ARG A 238 15.53 -11.72 6.27
CA ARG A 238 14.81 -12.43 7.32
C ARG A 238 14.14 -11.45 8.30
N ARG A 239 14.88 -10.47 8.79
CA ARG A 239 14.33 -9.47 9.73
C ARG A 239 13.16 -8.67 9.15
N ASP A 240 13.26 -8.29 7.87
CA ASP A 240 12.33 -7.37 7.25
C ASP A 240 11.09 -8.07 6.63
N LEU A 241 11.17 -9.39 6.36
CA LEU A 241 10.08 -10.19 5.81
C LEU A 241 9.39 -11.11 6.82
N PHE A 242 10.15 -11.75 7.72
CA PHE A 242 9.63 -12.80 8.61
C PHE A 242 8.86 -12.33 9.86
N PRO A 243 8.95 -11.09 10.37
CA PRO A 243 8.05 -10.66 11.45
C PRO A 243 6.60 -10.51 11.01
N VAL A 244 6.33 -10.69 9.74
CA VAL A 244 5.00 -10.51 9.13
C VAL A 244 4.34 -11.87 8.83
N GLY A 245 5.04 -12.96 9.14
CA GLY A 245 4.57 -14.33 9.03
C GLY A 245 4.68 -15.08 10.33
#